data_2c0716816355f228ac7ae28cf6c94699
#
_entry.id   2c0716816355f228ac7ae28cf6c94699
#
_cell.length_a   1.000
_cell.length_b   1.000
_cell.length_c   1.000
_cell.angle_alpha   90.00
_cell.angle_beta   90.00
_cell.angle_gamma   90.00
#
_symmetry.space_group_name_H-M   'P 1'
#
loop_
_entity.id
_entity.type
_entity.pdbx_description
1 polymer ?
#
loop_
_entity_poly.entity_id
_entity_poly.type
_entity_poly.pdbx_seq_one_letter_code
_entity_poly.pdbx_strand_id
1 'polypeptide(L)'
;MRMLAEFFPEFGDKLDEMDELYKEKRMIDEKTYQFICFALSIKGRSKPCVLKHFKGALEAGATVQELTYILALTMREAAGADDCWTHDVIGDWKEILAGSVKCDCQK
;
A
#
# COMPACT_ATOMS: atom_id res chain seq x y z
N MET A 1 11.54 2.54 14.98
CA MET A 1 12.08 1.18 14.72
C MET A 1 13.20 0.88 15.70
N ARG A 2 12.80 0.49 16.89
CA ARG A 2 13.74 0.35 18.01
C ARG A 2 14.76 -0.76 17.80
N MET A 3 14.35 -1.90 17.24
CA MET A 3 15.26 -3.01 16.99
C MET A 3 16.38 -2.63 16.03
N LEU A 4 16.05 -1.91 14.95
CA LEU A 4 17.06 -1.47 14.00
C LEU A 4 18.03 -0.48 14.64
N ALA A 5 17.53 0.45 15.46
CA ALA A 5 18.38 1.44 16.12
C ALA A 5 19.36 0.78 17.10
N GLU A 6 18.93 -0.27 17.79
CA GLU A 6 19.75 -0.95 18.79
C GLU A 6 20.69 -1.99 18.19
N PHE A 7 20.21 -2.79 17.24
CA PHE A 7 20.93 -3.98 16.77
C PHE A 7 21.47 -3.89 15.36
N PHE A 8 21.00 -2.94 14.55
CA PHE A 8 21.49 -2.72 13.19
C PHE A 8 21.39 -1.24 12.82
N PRO A 9 22.11 -0.36 13.57
CA PRO A 9 21.96 1.10 13.37
C PRO A 9 22.36 1.57 11.97
N GLU A 10 23.34 0.91 11.33
CA GLU A 10 23.76 1.28 9.97
C GLU A 10 22.60 1.16 8.98
N PHE A 11 21.75 0.15 9.13
CA PHE A 11 20.57 -0.02 8.29
C PHE A 11 19.51 1.05 8.59
N GLY A 12 19.27 1.34 9.86
CA GLY A 12 18.37 2.41 10.28
C GLY A 12 18.79 3.76 9.70
N ASP A 13 20.09 4.05 9.73
CA ASP A 13 20.65 5.28 9.17
C ASP A 13 20.38 5.38 7.66
N LYS A 14 20.46 4.25 6.94
CA LYS A 14 20.17 4.24 5.50
C LYS A 14 18.70 4.50 5.21
N LEU A 15 17.79 4.02 6.05
CA LEU A 15 16.36 4.34 5.92
C LEU A 15 16.10 5.83 6.11
N ASP A 16 16.77 6.44 7.09
CA ASP A 16 16.68 7.87 7.34
C ASP A 16 17.23 8.67 6.15
N GLU A 17 18.33 8.23 5.56
CA GLU A 17 18.90 8.84 4.36
C GLU A 17 17.94 8.75 3.17
N MET A 18 17.21 7.64 3.03
CA MET A 18 16.18 7.49 1.99
C MET A 18 15.06 8.51 2.18
N ASP A 19 14.60 8.71 3.40
CA ASP A 19 13.56 9.69 3.69
C ASP A 19 14.01 11.11 3.33
N GLU A 20 15.25 11.46 3.64
CA GLU A 20 15.82 12.76 3.27
C GLU A 20 15.92 12.92 1.74
N LEU A 21 16.29 11.86 1.03
CA LEU A 21 16.37 11.88 -0.42
C LEU A 21 15.02 12.17 -1.07
N TYR A 22 13.94 11.55 -0.57
CA TYR A 22 12.59 11.81 -1.07
C TYR A 22 12.19 13.27 -0.89
N LYS A 23 12.59 13.88 0.21
CA LYS A 23 12.29 15.29 0.48
C LYS A 23 13.08 16.23 -0.43
N GLU A 24 14.38 15.95 -0.61
CA GLU A 24 15.28 16.79 -1.40
C GLU A 24 14.96 16.73 -2.90
N LYS A 25 14.59 15.57 -3.41
CA LYS A 25 14.39 15.33 -4.83
C LYS A 25 12.93 15.21 -5.21
N ARG A 26 12.06 15.84 -4.47
CA ARG A 26 10.62 15.78 -4.71
C ARG A 26 10.28 16.25 -6.14
N MET A 27 9.51 15.43 -6.85
CA MET A 27 9.12 15.67 -8.24
C MET A 27 7.63 15.97 -8.40
N ILE A 28 6.88 15.89 -7.32
CA ILE A 28 5.43 16.15 -7.28
C ILE A 28 5.14 17.10 -6.11
N ASP A 29 3.99 17.74 -6.14
CA ASP A 29 3.62 18.67 -5.07
C ASP A 29 3.35 17.94 -3.75
N GLU A 30 3.36 18.69 -2.65
CA GLU A 30 3.21 18.15 -1.31
C GLU A 30 1.88 17.41 -1.13
N LYS A 31 0.81 17.99 -1.62
CA LYS A 31 -0.54 17.41 -1.49
C LYS A 31 -0.61 16.05 -2.19
N THR A 32 -0.12 15.97 -3.42
CA THR A 32 -0.08 14.73 -4.20
C THR A 32 0.79 13.69 -3.50
N TYR A 33 1.96 14.09 -3.01
CA TYR A 33 2.84 13.22 -2.25
C TYR A 33 2.12 12.61 -1.05
N GLN A 34 1.42 13.44 -0.28
CA GLN A 34 0.69 12.96 0.90
C GLN A 34 -0.45 12.02 0.52
N PHE A 35 -1.13 12.26 -0.59
CA PHE A 35 -2.19 11.37 -1.08
C PHE A 35 -1.64 9.99 -1.45
N ILE A 36 -0.53 9.95 -2.16
CA ILE A 36 0.11 8.68 -2.55
C ILE A 36 0.55 7.91 -1.31
N CYS A 37 1.23 8.59 -0.38
CA CYS A 37 1.68 7.96 0.86
C CYS A 37 0.52 7.48 1.73
N PHE A 38 -0.58 8.22 1.76
CA PHE A 38 -1.80 7.83 2.48
C PHE A 38 -2.34 6.50 1.93
N ALA A 39 -2.50 6.41 0.61
CA ALA A 39 -2.98 5.19 -0.05
C ALA A 39 -2.05 4.00 0.21
N LEU A 40 -0.75 4.20 0.06
CA LEU A 40 0.26 3.16 0.29
C LEU A 40 0.26 2.69 1.75
N SER A 41 0.08 3.62 2.68
CA SER A 41 0.01 3.31 4.12
C SER A 41 -1.18 2.44 4.46
N ILE A 42 -2.33 2.70 3.84
CA ILE A 42 -3.54 1.89 4.00
C ILE A 42 -3.27 0.46 3.51
N LYS A 43 -2.71 0.31 2.33
CA LYS A 43 -2.40 -1.00 1.77
C LYS A 43 -1.32 -1.72 2.57
N GLY A 44 -0.35 -0.98 3.08
CA GLY A 44 0.70 -1.51 3.95
C GLY A 44 0.27 -1.78 5.37
N ARG A 45 -0.95 -1.41 5.75
CA ARG A 45 -1.49 -1.57 7.11
C ARG A 45 -0.63 -0.89 8.18
N SER A 46 -0.05 0.24 7.84
CA SER A 46 0.78 1.01 8.77
C SER A 46 -0.05 2.09 9.45
N LYS A 47 -0.58 1.80 10.62
CA LYS A 47 -1.43 2.73 11.38
C LYS A 47 -0.76 4.09 11.61
N PRO A 48 0.50 4.16 12.07
CA PRO A 48 1.12 5.48 12.29
C PRO A 48 1.32 6.25 10.99
N CYS A 49 1.62 5.58 9.88
CA CYS A 49 1.79 6.24 8.60
C CYS A 49 0.48 6.76 8.02
N VAL A 50 -0.63 6.01 8.19
CA VAL A 50 -1.96 6.48 7.79
C VAL A 50 -2.30 7.79 8.49
N LEU A 51 -2.11 7.86 9.79
CA LEU A 51 -2.39 9.08 10.55
C LEU A 51 -1.46 10.22 10.14
N LYS A 52 -0.18 9.95 9.99
CA LYS A 52 0.83 10.93 9.58
C LYS A 52 0.47 11.57 8.24
N HIS A 53 0.13 10.75 7.25
CA HIS A 53 -0.15 11.26 5.90
C HIS A 53 -1.55 11.86 5.78
N PHE A 54 -2.50 11.42 6.59
CA PHE A 54 -3.79 12.09 6.71
C PHE A 54 -3.60 13.53 7.19
N LYS A 55 -2.86 13.71 8.28
CA LYS A 55 -2.54 15.04 8.82
C LYS A 55 -1.73 15.87 7.83
N GLY A 56 -0.71 15.26 7.22
CA GLY A 56 0.14 15.93 6.26
C GLY A 56 -0.61 16.42 5.04
N ALA A 57 -1.59 15.65 4.56
CA ALA A 57 -2.44 16.06 3.46
C ALA A 57 -3.30 17.27 3.82
N LEU A 58 -3.91 17.26 5.01
CA LEU A 58 -4.70 18.42 5.49
C LEU A 58 -3.83 19.67 5.60
N GLU A 59 -2.62 19.55 6.12
CA GLU A 59 -1.66 20.65 6.21
C GLU A 59 -1.26 21.17 4.82
N ALA A 60 -1.24 20.30 3.82
CA ALA A 60 -0.94 20.66 2.43
C ALA A 60 -2.17 21.21 1.67
N GLY A 61 -3.29 21.41 2.35
CA GLY A 61 -4.49 22.01 1.76
C GLY A 61 -5.53 21.02 1.26
N ALA A 62 -5.38 19.73 1.57
CA ALA A 62 -6.37 18.73 1.20
C ALA A 62 -7.64 18.87 2.04
N THR A 63 -8.75 18.41 1.48
CA THR A 63 -10.03 18.31 2.19
C THR A 63 -10.28 16.87 2.63
N VAL A 64 -11.15 16.69 3.61
CA VAL A 64 -11.59 15.34 4.02
C VAL A 64 -12.26 14.62 2.86
N GLN A 65 -13.02 15.33 2.03
CA GLN A 65 -13.65 14.76 0.85
C GLN A 65 -12.62 14.19 -0.13
N GLU A 66 -11.52 14.92 -0.37
CA GLU A 66 -10.44 14.44 -1.22
C GLU A 66 -9.78 13.18 -0.64
N LEU A 67 -9.50 13.18 0.67
CA LEU A 67 -8.93 12.02 1.34
C LEU A 67 -9.87 10.82 1.32
N THR A 68 -11.17 11.04 1.46
CA THR A 68 -12.17 9.98 1.34
C THR A 68 -12.19 9.40 -0.08
N TYR A 69 -12.03 10.25 -1.09
CA TYR A 69 -11.91 9.79 -2.47
C TYR A 69 -10.68 8.90 -2.66
N ILE A 70 -9.53 9.30 -2.08
CA ILE A 70 -8.31 8.48 -2.13
C ILE A 70 -8.52 7.13 -1.44
N LEU A 71 -9.20 7.12 -0.29
CA LEU A 71 -9.56 5.87 0.39
C LEU A 71 -10.42 4.98 -0.51
N ALA A 72 -11.43 5.56 -1.16
CA ALA A 72 -12.31 4.82 -2.07
C ALA A 72 -11.54 4.22 -3.25
N LEU A 73 -10.63 4.99 -3.86
CA LEU A 73 -9.75 4.49 -4.92
C LEU A 73 -8.88 3.34 -4.44
N THR A 74 -8.31 3.47 -3.24
CA THR A 74 -7.47 2.43 -2.63
C THR A 74 -8.26 1.13 -2.48
N MET A 75 -9.48 1.22 -1.97
CA MET A 75 -10.36 0.07 -1.78
C MET A 75 -10.75 -0.57 -3.12
N ARG A 76 -11.06 0.25 -4.12
CA ARG A 76 -11.45 -0.25 -5.45
C ARG A 76 -10.30 -0.97 -6.14
N GLU A 77 -9.10 -0.43 -6.07
CA GLU A 77 -7.92 -1.07 -6.65
C GLU A 77 -7.60 -2.40 -5.96
N ALA A 78 -7.75 -2.44 -4.63
CA ALA A 78 -7.59 -3.68 -3.88
C ALA A 78 -8.60 -4.74 -4.31
N ALA A 79 -9.86 -4.35 -4.51
CA ALA A 79 -10.91 -5.28 -4.94
C ALA A 79 -10.61 -5.86 -6.33
N GLY A 80 -10.15 -5.02 -7.27
CA GLY A 80 -9.76 -5.48 -8.60
C GLY A 80 -8.57 -6.42 -8.56
N ALA A 81 -7.58 -6.11 -7.74
CA ALA A 81 -6.40 -6.96 -7.58
C ALA A 81 -6.77 -8.34 -7.01
N ASP A 82 -7.64 -8.37 -6.01
CA ASP A 82 -8.11 -9.62 -5.40
C ASP A 82 -8.86 -10.48 -6.40
N ASP A 83 -9.72 -9.87 -7.21
CA ASP A 83 -10.47 -10.56 -8.25
C ASP A 83 -9.52 -11.19 -9.28
N CYS A 84 -8.62 -10.39 -9.84
CA CYS A 84 -7.65 -10.87 -10.84
C CYS A 84 -6.77 -11.98 -10.28
N TRP A 85 -6.23 -11.80 -9.09
CA TRP A 85 -5.37 -12.78 -8.44
C TRP A 85 -6.10 -14.10 -8.23
N THR A 86 -7.36 -14.05 -7.79
CA THR A 86 -8.16 -15.23 -7.53
C THR A 86 -8.38 -16.04 -8.82
N HIS A 87 -8.72 -15.36 -9.91
CA HIS A 87 -8.92 -16.03 -11.20
C HIS A 87 -7.63 -16.63 -11.74
N ASP A 88 -6.50 -15.97 -11.55
CA ASP A 88 -5.21 -16.53 -11.95
C ASP A 88 -4.88 -17.81 -11.18
N VAL A 89 -5.19 -17.85 -9.90
CA VAL A 89 -4.93 -19.03 -9.05
C VAL A 89 -5.84 -20.18 -9.41
N ILE A 90 -7.14 -19.92 -9.59
CA ILE A 90 -8.14 -20.96 -9.87
C ILE A 90 -8.01 -21.47 -11.33
N GLY A 91 -7.69 -20.59 -12.27
CA GLY A 91 -7.66 -20.92 -13.68
C GLY A 91 -9.08 -21.09 -14.23
N ASP A 92 -9.30 -22.15 -15.01
CA ASP A 92 -10.63 -22.42 -15.59
C ASP A 92 -11.50 -23.19 -14.60
N TRP A 93 -12.32 -22.44 -13.85
CA TRP A 93 -13.20 -23.02 -12.85
C TRP A 93 -14.29 -23.92 -13.46
N LYS A 94 -14.64 -23.70 -14.72
CA LYS A 94 -15.61 -24.58 -15.44
C LYS A 94 -15.03 -25.96 -15.66
N GLU A 95 -13.74 -26.05 -15.98
CA GLU A 95 -13.05 -27.33 -16.10
C GLU A 95 -12.99 -28.06 -14.76
N ILE A 96 -12.75 -27.33 -13.67
CA ILE A 96 -12.73 -27.90 -12.33
C ILE A 96 -14.11 -28.49 -11.97
N LEU A 97 -15.19 -27.76 -12.26
CA LEU A 97 -16.55 -28.24 -12.03
C LEU A 97 -16.88 -29.48 -12.87
N ALA A 98 -16.33 -29.58 -14.07
CA ALA A 98 -16.52 -30.75 -14.94
C ALA A 98 -15.69 -31.97 -14.49
N GLY A 99 -14.82 -31.81 -13.47
CA GLY A 99 -13.97 -32.89 -12.96
C GLY A 99 -12.74 -33.17 -13.82
N SER A 100 -12.39 -32.27 -14.74
CA SER A 100 -11.23 -32.44 -15.61
C SER A 100 -9.90 -32.09 -14.96
N VAL A 101 -9.94 -31.36 -13.84
CA VAL A 101 -8.76 -30.94 -13.09
C VAL A 101 -8.83 -31.45 -11.65
N LYS A 102 -7.77 -32.11 -11.17
CA LYS A 102 -7.67 -32.61 -9.80
C LYS A 102 -6.97 -31.57 -8.93
N CYS A 103 -7.47 -31.41 -7.70
CA CYS A 103 -6.85 -30.49 -6.74
C CYS A 103 -5.62 -31.17 -6.11
N ASP A 104 -4.47 -30.48 -6.20
CA ASP A 104 -3.22 -30.96 -5.59
C ASP A 104 -3.26 -30.97 -4.06
N CYS A 105 -4.12 -30.18 -3.46
CA CYS A 105 -4.27 -30.11 -2.01
C CYS A 105 -4.88 -31.39 -1.40
N GLN A 106 -5.34 -32.32 -2.22
CA GLN A 106 -5.87 -33.60 -1.76
C GLN A 106 -4.79 -34.69 -1.58
N LYS A 107 -3.57 -34.40 -1.85
CA LYS A 107 -2.44 -35.34 -1.70
C LYS A 107 -2.01 -35.52 -0.26
#